data_e0226bcbbd9a25fc7989fc2cbff9a0db
#
_entry.id   e0226bcbbd9a25fc7989fc2cbff9a0db
#
_cell.length_a   1.000
_cell.length_b   1.000
_cell.length_c   1.000
_cell.angle_alpha   90.00
_cell.angle_beta   90.00
_cell.angle_gamma   90.00
#
_symmetry.space_group_name_H-M   'P 1'
#
loop_
_entity.id
_entity.type
_entity.pdbx_description
1 polymer ?
#
loop_
_entity_poly.entity_id
_entity_poly.type
_entity_poly.pdbx_seq_one_letter_code
_entity_poly.pdbx_strand_id
1 'polypeptide(L)' 'MKYFVIVNPTSGRGLGEKSIPQIESNLKENGLDFTLVRTERVWHAAELAEQAVKDGYDVIVCA' A
#
# COMPACT_ATOMS: atom_id res chain seq x y z
N MET A 1 11.09 -9.67 -4.82
CA MET A 1 10.58 -9.17 -3.53
C MET A 1 9.08 -8.91 -3.60
N LYS A 2 8.38 -9.24 -2.56
CA LYS A 2 6.92 -8.98 -2.47
C LYS A 2 6.67 -7.71 -1.67
N TYR A 3 6.01 -6.76 -2.29
CA TYR A 3 5.68 -5.47 -1.70
C TYR A 3 4.22 -5.42 -1.28
N PHE A 4 3.97 -4.89 -0.11
CA PHE A 4 2.61 -4.64 0.37
C PHE A 4 2.45 -3.13 0.56
N VAL A 5 1.58 -2.52 -0.24
CA VAL A 5 1.39 -1.06 -0.25
C VAL A 5 0.07 -0.73 0.41
N ILE A 6 0.13 0.05 1.46
CA ILE A 6 -1.05 0.48 2.21
C ILE A 6 -1.29 1.95 1.92
N VAL A 7 -2.45 2.29 1.37
CA VAL A 7 -2.80 3.66 1.02
C VAL A 7 -3.98 4.13 1.82
N ASN A 8 -3.85 5.30 2.44
CA ASN A 8 -4.97 5.98 3.07
C ASN A 8 -5.59 6.93 2.03
N PRO A 9 -6.77 6.60 1.46
CA PRO A 9 -7.35 7.39 0.39
C PRO A 9 -7.75 8.80 0.81
N THR A 10 -7.95 9.03 2.11
CA THR A 10 -8.31 10.36 2.62
C THR A 10 -7.10 11.19 3.03
N SER A 11 -5.90 10.62 2.98
CA SER A 11 -4.67 11.32 3.33
C SER A 11 -4.45 12.52 2.40
N GLY A 12 -4.04 13.65 2.95
CA GLY A 12 -3.76 14.84 2.16
C GLY A 12 -4.95 15.32 1.34
N ARG A 13 -6.14 15.30 1.91
CA ARG A 13 -7.38 15.75 1.25
C ARG A 13 -7.70 14.94 -0.02
N GLY A 14 -7.48 13.65 0.04
CA GLY A 14 -7.75 12.78 -1.09
C GLY A 14 -6.56 12.56 -2.02
N LEU A 15 -5.40 13.13 -1.72
CA LEU A 15 -4.21 12.92 -2.53
C LEU A 15 -3.76 11.46 -2.49
N GLY A 16 -4.02 10.77 -1.39
CA GLY A 16 -3.71 9.35 -1.29
C GLY A 16 -4.41 8.55 -2.38
N GLU A 17 -5.72 8.78 -2.58
CA GLU A 17 -6.47 8.09 -3.63
C GLU A 17 -5.96 8.46 -5.02
N LYS A 18 -5.66 9.74 -5.24
CA LYS A 18 -5.17 10.20 -6.54
C LYS A 18 -3.79 9.66 -6.89
N SER A 19 -2.98 9.33 -5.91
CA SER A 19 -1.63 8.81 -6.14
C SER A 19 -1.60 7.32 -6.44
N ILE A 20 -2.69 6.59 -6.21
CA ILE A 20 -2.75 5.15 -6.43
C ILE A 20 -2.34 4.74 -7.85
N PRO A 21 -2.91 5.34 -8.92
CA PRO A 21 -2.53 4.95 -10.28
C PRO A 21 -1.05 5.14 -10.56
N GLN A 22 -0.45 6.20 -10.03
CA GLN A 22 0.97 6.47 -10.21
C GLN A 22 1.83 5.46 -9.46
N ILE A 23 1.44 5.11 -8.25
CA ILE A 23 2.14 4.10 -7.45
C ILE A 23 2.11 2.75 -8.17
N GLU A 24 0.93 2.34 -8.63
CA GLU A 24 0.78 1.08 -9.35
C GLU A 24 1.62 1.06 -10.63
N SER A 25 1.60 2.15 -11.38
CA SER A 25 2.38 2.27 -12.61
C SER A 25 3.87 2.13 -12.35
N ASN A 26 4.38 2.83 -11.33
CA ASN A 26 5.79 2.77 -10.97
C ASN A 26 6.21 1.36 -10.56
N LEU A 27 5.40 0.68 -9.77
CA LEU A 27 5.71 -0.67 -9.33
C LEU A 27 5.70 -1.66 -10.48
N LYS A 28 4.75 -1.54 -11.39
CA LYS A 28 4.67 -2.39 -12.57
C LYS A 28 5.85 -2.16 -13.51
N GLU A 29 6.23 -0.90 -13.73
CA GLU A 29 7.36 -0.57 -14.60
C GLU A 29 8.67 -1.13 -14.09
N ASN A 30 8.80 -1.26 -12.78
CA ASN A 30 9.99 -1.84 -12.16
C ASN A 30 9.92 -3.36 -12.01
N GLY A 31 8.85 -3.98 -12.51
CA GLY A 31 8.68 -5.42 -12.45
C GLY A 31 8.52 -5.98 -11.04
N LEU A 32 8.00 -5.18 -10.13
CA LEU A 32 7.84 -5.57 -8.74
C LEU A 32 6.52 -6.31 -8.51
N ASP A 33 6.59 -7.34 -7.67
CA ASP A 33 5.40 -8.06 -7.22
C ASP A 33 4.81 -7.30 -6.04
N PHE A 34 3.58 -6.81 -6.17
CA PHE A 34 2.98 -5.98 -5.14
C PHE A 34 1.48 -6.24 -4.96
N THR A 35 1.01 -5.95 -3.75
CA THR A 35 -0.41 -5.90 -3.43
C THR A 35 -0.69 -4.52 -2.86
N LEU A 36 -1.69 -3.83 -3.37
CA LEU A 36 -2.06 -2.51 -2.90
C LEU A 36 -3.44 -2.57 -2.23
N VAL A 37 -3.52 -2.05 -1.02
CA VAL A 37 -4.75 -2.06 -0.22
C VAL A 37 -5.06 -0.66 0.28
N ARG A 38 -6.34 -0.27 0.21
CA ARG A 38 -6.82 0.99 0.76
C ARG A 38 -7.23 0.79 2.21
N THR A 39 -6.89 1.76 3.07
CA THR A 39 -7.35 1.73 4.46
C THR A 39 -8.73 2.38 4.55
N GLU A 40 -9.54 1.89 5.49
CA GLU A 40 -10.88 2.45 5.74
C GLU A 40 -10.93 3.27 7.01
N ARG A 41 -9.94 3.11 7.89
CA ARG A 41 -9.89 3.80 9.18
C ARG A 41 -8.45 3.88 9.68
N VAL A 42 -8.22 4.74 10.67
CA VAL A 42 -6.88 5.05 11.18
C VAL A 42 -6.10 3.80 11.62
N TRP A 43 -6.72 2.90 12.34
CA TRP A 43 -6.04 1.72 12.89
C TRP A 43 -5.90 0.58 11.90
N HIS A 44 -6.57 0.69 10.75
CA HIS A 44 -6.59 -0.37 9.75
C HIS A 44 -5.21 -0.63 9.14
N ALA A 45 -4.41 0.43 8.96
CA ALA A 45 -3.07 0.29 8.40
C ALA A 45 -2.17 -0.60 9.27
N ALA A 46 -2.26 -0.45 10.59
CA ALA A 46 -1.46 -1.26 11.50
C ALA A 46 -1.84 -2.74 11.42
N GLU A 47 -3.13 -3.03 11.36
CA GLU A 47 -3.62 -4.41 11.21
C GLU A 47 -3.15 -5.03 9.90
N LEU A 48 -3.24 -4.25 8.82
CA LEU A 48 -2.82 -4.71 7.49
C LEU A 48 -1.32 -4.97 7.44
N ALA A 49 -0.52 -4.09 8.03
CA ALA A 49 0.93 -4.25 8.06
C ALA A 49 1.33 -5.52 8.84
N GLU A 50 0.71 -5.74 9.97
CA GLU A 50 0.97 -6.94 10.77
C GLU A 50 0.62 -8.21 10.00
N GLN A 51 -0.52 -8.21 9.34
CA GLN A 51 -0.95 -9.35 8.54
C GLN A 51 0.01 -9.60 7.37
N ALA A 52 0.48 -8.53 6.73
CA ALA A 52 1.41 -8.65 5.61
C ALA A 52 2.74 -9.29 6.04
N VAL A 53 3.23 -8.94 7.21
CA VAL A 53 4.44 -9.57 7.74
C VAL A 53 4.23 -11.07 7.92
N LYS A 54 3.08 -11.46 8.45
CA LYS A 54 2.74 -12.88 8.64
C LYS A 54 2.60 -13.62 7.31
N ASP A 55 2.14 -12.92 6.29
CA ASP A 55 1.93 -13.50 4.96
C ASP A 55 3.22 -13.57 4.12
N GLY A 56 4.34 -13.09 4.64
CA GLY A 56 5.63 -13.23 3.99
C GLY A 56 6.00 -12.12 3.03
N TYR A 57 5.39 -10.94 3.16
CA TYR A 57 5.80 -9.79 2.36
C TYR A 57 7.15 -9.26 2.84
N ASP A 58 8.00 -8.86 1.89
CA ASP A 58 9.35 -8.40 2.18
C ASP A 58 9.42 -6.92 2.52
N VAL A 59 8.57 -6.12 1.89
CA VAL A 59 8.55 -4.66 2.07
C VAL A 59 7.13 -4.20 2.29
N ILE A 60 6.94 -3.31 3.27
CA ILE A 60 5.64 -2.70 3.56
C ILE A 60 5.78 -1.20 3.38
N VAL A 61 4.95 -0.64 2.50
CA VAL A 61 4.96 0.79 2.17
C VAL A 61 3.65 1.41 2.64
N CYS A 62 3.74 2.49 3.41
CA CYS A 62 2.57 3.24 3.85
C CYS A 62 2.55 4.61 3.16
N ALA A 63 1.46 4.91 2.49
CA ALA A 63 1.31 6.16 1.76
C ALA A 63 0.05 6.93 2.11
#